data_f173919e6a5322772878371a9fdbcfaf
#
_entry.id   f173919e6a5322772878371a9fdbcfaf
#
_cell.length_a   1.000
_cell.length_b   1.000
_cell.length_c   1.000
_cell.angle_alpha   90.00
_cell.angle_beta   90.00
_cell.angle_gamma   90.00
#
_symmetry.space_group_name_H-M   'P 1'
#
loop_
_entity.id
_entity.type
_entity.pdbx_description
1 polymer ?
#
loop_
_entity_poly.entity_id
_entity_poly.type
_entity_poly.pdbx_seq_one_letter_code
_entity_poly.pdbx_strand_id
1 'polypeptide(L)'
;MKSISNFFANLRRKKQQKQYAEAHRDTIRSTYLLDNTTPFAVREAFRNLKASISVAIPKKEGNGISLLCTSTFPEEGKTTVTVNLALMFAISKVKVVLLDADIRKGRVSKYFGDPHKPGLSDYLSGQTKFEDILHQSKEHENLYIIYQGTASPRPYELLESEAMREFSEKLKKEFDYIIYDTPPIQLVSDALAVVPYTDGALLVARHMKTYQSDLKASLDTLKFAKANVLGIIVNDFYVNPKKMKGNKKKYYYSHYSYGESDPEVVDPTGKSQKIAPPRTILSN
;
A
#
# COMPACT_ATOMS: atom_id res chain seq x y z
N MET A 1 29.57 -19.18 23.23
CA MET A 1 29.00 -19.70 21.96
C MET A 1 27.80 -18.91 21.42
N LYS A 2 26.84 -18.43 22.20
CA LYS A 2 25.69 -17.62 21.73
C LYS A 2 26.07 -16.29 21.05
N SER A 3 27.15 -15.62 21.49
CA SER A 3 27.62 -14.34 20.92
C SER A 3 28.15 -14.45 19.48
N ILE A 4 28.89 -15.50 19.18
CA ILE A 4 29.49 -15.75 17.85
C ILE A 4 28.40 -16.14 16.86
N SER A 5 27.42 -16.94 17.26
CA SER A 5 26.26 -17.31 16.42
C SER A 5 25.43 -16.08 16.02
N ASN A 6 25.19 -15.16 16.97
CA ASN A 6 24.47 -13.91 16.71
C ASN A 6 25.26 -12.95 15.79
N PHE A 7 26.58 -12.92 15.90
CA PHE A 7 27.44 -12.13 15.02
C PHE A 7 27.38 -12.63 13.58
N PHE A 8 27.49 -13.94 13.35
CA PHE A 8 27.37 -14.51 12.00
C PHE A 8 25.94 -14.41 11.44
N ALA A 9 24.92 -14.50 12.27
CA ALA A 9 23.53 -14.26 11.86
C ALA A 9 23.34 -12.82 11.38
N ASN A 10 23.88 -11.83 12.10
CA ASN A 10 23.85 -10.42 11.72
C ASN A 10 24.64 -10.12 10.44
N LEU A 11 25.81 -10.72 10.26
CA LEU A 11 26.60 -10.61 9.03
C LEU A 11 25.87 -11.21 7.82
N ARG A 12 25.26 -12.38 7.96
CA ARG A 12 24.42 -12.99 6.91
C ARG A 12 23.22 -12.12 6.57
N ARG A 13 22.59 -11.51 7.58
CA ARG A 13 21.45 -10.59 7.41
C ARG A 13 21.86 -9.33 6.67
N LYS A 14 22.98 -8.69 7.04
CA LYS A 14 23.54 -7.51 6.32
C LYS A 14 23.92 -7.85 4.88
N LYS A 15 24.51 -9.01 4.63
CA LYS A 15 24.85 -9.46 3.27
C LYS A 15 23.60 -9.74 2.43
N GLN A 16 22.54 -10.30 3.03
CA GLN A 16 21.25 -10.49 2.37
C GLN A 16 20.57 -9.16 2.08
N GLN A 17 20.59 -8.20 3.01
CA GLN A 17 20.04 -6.86 2.80
C GLN A 17 20.78 -6.12 1.68
N LYS A 18 22.13 -6.24 1.61
CA LYS A 18 22.91 -5.63 0.53
C LYS A 18 22.60 -6.24 -0.84
N GLN A 19 22.57 -7.57 -0.94
CA GLN A 19 22.18 -8.27 -2.18
C GLN A 19 20.75 -7.96 -2.62
N TYR A 20 19.82 -7.82 -1.65
CA TYR A 20 18.46 -7.39 -1.88
C TYR A 20 18.41 -5.96 -2.42
N ALA A 21 19.14 -5.03 -1.80
CA ALA A 21 19.21 -3.64 -2.25
C ALA A 21 19.84 -3.48 -3.64
N GLU A 22 20.86 -4.28 -3.97
CA GLU A 22 21.51 -4.30 -5.29
C GLU A 22 20.57 -4.87 -6.37
N ALA A 23 19.90 -5.98 -6.12
CA ALA A 23 18.93 -6.56 -7.04
C ALA A 23 17.72 -5.66 -7.34
N HIS A 24 17.39 -4.75 -6.42
CA HIS A 24 16.25 -3.84 -6.54
C HIS A 24 16.60 -2.46 -7.10
N ARG A 25 17.88 -2.07 -7.14
CA ARG A 25 18.26 -0.75 -7.68
C ARG A 25 17.97 -0.61 -9.18
N ASP A 26 18.05 -1.69 -9.94
CA ASP A 26 17.83 -1.66 -11.39
C ASP A 26 16.37 -1.76 -11.79
N THR A 27 15.51 -2.32 -10.88
CA THR A 27 14.06 -2.46 -11.12
C THR A 27 13.27 -1.20 -10.70
N ILE A 28 13.87 -0.28 -9.95
CA ILE A 28 13.21 0.89 -9.33
C ILE A 28 12.91 2.04 -10.32
N ARG A 29 13.36 1.96 -11.57
CA ARG A 29 13.22 3.05 -12.55
C ARG A 29 11.96 3.02 -13.41
N SER A 30 11.16 1.98 -13.39
CA SER A 30 9.89 1.93 -14.10
C SER A 30 8.74 2.27 -13.16
N THR A 31 7.91 3.18 -13.57
CA THR A 31 6.65 3.66 -12.99
C THR A 31 6.07 2.76 -11.89
N TYR A 32 6.07 3.25 -10.65
CA TYR A 32 5.49 2.55 -9.48
C TYR A 32 3.96 2.37 -9.56
N LEU A 33 3.33 2.79 -10.66
CA LEU A 33 1.90 2.65 -10.89
C LEU A 33 1.61 1.31 -11.59
N LEU A 34 0.51 0.68 -11.18
CA LEU A 34 0.00 -0.50 -11.86
C LEU A 34 -0.42 -0.15 -13.28
N ASP A 35 0.17 -0.83 -14.25
CA ASP A 35 -0.13 -0.72 -15.67
C ASP A 35 -0.14 -2.10 -16.35
N ASN A 36 -0.28 -2.10 -17.68
CA ASN A 36 -0.30 -3.34 -18.47
C ASN A 36 1.05 -4.07 -18.48
N THR A 37 2.16 -3.39 -18.16
CA THR A 37 3.51 -3.97 -18.09
C THR A 37 3.84 -4.53 -16.71
N THR A 38 3.03 -4.21 -15.69
CA THR A 38 3.22 -4.70 -14.33
C THR A 38 3.11 -6.22 -14.29
N PRO A 39 4.05 -6.94 -13.65
CA PRO A 39 4.02 -8.39 -13.54
C PRO A 39 2.69 -8.91 -13.00
N PHE A 40 2.18 -10.00 -13.58
CA PHE A 40 0.91 -10.62 -13.22
C PHE A 40 0.76 -10.82 -11.71
N ALA A 41 1.80 -11.36 -11.05
CA ALA A 41 1.79 -11.61 -9.62
C ALA A 41 1.55 -10.36 -8.77
N VAL A 42 2.08 -9.21 -9.19
CA VAL A 42 1.88 -7.93 -8.50
C VAL A 42 0.44 -7.46 -8.70
N ARG A 43 -0.08 -7.52 -9.93
CA ARG A 43 -1.49 -7.18 -10.22
C ARG A 43 -2.45 -8.04 -9.42
N GLU A 44 -2.20 -9.37 -9.36
CA GLU A 44 -3.03 -10.30 -8.58
C GLU A 44 -2.93 -10.03 -7.07
N ALA A 45 -1.78 -9.65 -6.53
CA ALA A 45 -1.66 -9.26 -5.13
C ALA A 45 -2.57 -8.08 -4.79
N PHE A 46 -2.64 -7.05 -5.65
CA PHE A 46 -3.55 -5.93 -5.46
C PHE A 46 -5.02 -6.28 -5.69
N ARG A 47 -5.34 -7.19 -6.62
CA ARG A 47 -6.70 -7.73 -6.77
C ARG A 47 -7.17 -8.46 -5.52
N ASN A 48 -6.31 -9.32 -4.97
CA ASN A 48 -6.59 -10.06 -3.74
C ASN A 48 -6.73 -9.11 -2.54
N LEU A 49 -5.88 -8.08 -2.43
CA LEU A 49 -5.99 -7.05 -1.40
C LEU A 49 -7.35 -6.32 -1.50
N LYS A 50 -7.72 -5.85 -2.69
CA LYS A 50 -9.03 -5.23 -2.92
C LYS A 50 -10.19 -6.16 -2.54
N ALA A 51 -10.16 -7.43 -2.98
CA ALA A 51 -11.18 -8.40 -2.68
C ALA A 51 -11.31 -8.64 -1.17
N SER A 52 -10.18 -8.78 -0.46
CA SER A 52 -10.14 -8.95 0.99
C SER A 52 -10.77 -7.75 1.72
N ILE A 53 -10.47 -6.53 1.30
CA ILE A 53 -11.06 -5.31 1.87
C ILE A 53 -12.58 -5.30 1.64
N SER A 54 -13.04 -5.61 0.42
CA SER A 54 -14.47 -5.61 0.06
C SER A 54 -15.28 -6.64 0.86
N VAL A 55 -14.64 -7.75 1.28
CA VAL A 55 -15.27 -8.76 2.15
C VAL A 55 -15.23 -8.33 3.62
N ALA A 56 -14.12 -7.72 4.05
CA ALA A 56 -13.92 -7.33 5.46
C ALA A 56 -14.86 -6.18 5.91
N ILE A 57 -15.20 -5.26 4.98
CA ILE A 57 -16.11 -4.14 5.26
C ILE A 57 -17.27 -4.20 4.27
N PRO A 58 -18.44 -4.69 4.70
CA PRO A 58 -19.64 -4.68 3.87
C PRO A 58 -20.04 -3.26 3.50
N LYS A 59 -20.27 -3.02 2.20
CA LYS A 59 -20.73 -1.71 1.71
C LYS A 59 -22.15 -1.46 2.23
N LYS A 60 -22.35 -0.30 2.83
CA LYS A 60 -23.68 0.21 3.19
C LYS A 60 -24.20 1.10 2.07
N GLU A 61 -25.44 0.95 1.71
CA GLU A 61 -26.07 1.75 0.66
C GLU A 61 -25.99 3.25 1.02
N GLY A 62 -25.57 4.06 0.03
CA GLY A 62 -25.45 5.51 0.21
C GLY A 62 -24.30 5.99 1.10
N ASN A 63 -23.39 5.08 1.52
CA ASN A 63 -22.25 5.46 2.36
C ASN A 63 -20.96 4.78 1.87
N GLY A 64 -19.98 5.60 1.47
CA GLY A 64 -18.67 5.12 1.04
C GLY A 64 -17.84 4.52 2.17
N ILE A 65 -16.95 3.61 1.81
CA ILE A 65 -16.01 2.98 2.73
C ILE A 65 -14.73 3.79 2.80
N SER A 66 -14.30 4.16 4.00
CA SER A 66 -13.08 4.92 4.24
C SER A 66 -11.99 4.06 4.87
N LEU A 67 -10.79 4.15 4.27
CA LEU A 67 -9.62 3.35 4.63
C LEU A 67 -8.45 4.24 5.05
N LEU A 68 -7.91 3.99 6.23
CA LEU A 68 -6.64 4.53 6.67
C LEU A 68 -5.50 3.63 6.18
N CYS A 69 -4.51 4.22 5.49
CA CYS A 69 -3.26 3.55 5.15
C CYS A 69 -2.09 4.24 5.85
N THR A 70 -1.41 3.53 6.73
CA THR A 70 -0.22 4.00 7.44
C THR A 70 0.89 2.97 7.37
N SER A 71 2.07 3.30 7.85
CA SER A 71 3.21 2.39 8.00
C SER A 71 3.87 2.54 9.35
N THR A 72 4.74 1.60 9.73
CA THR A 72 5.52 1.71 10.96
C THR A 72 6.51 2.87 10.86
N PHE A 73 7.35 2.87 9.82
CA PHE A 73 8.39 3.87 9.57
C PHE A 73 8.36 4.42 8.15
N PRO A 74 9.10 5.50 7.88
CA PRO A 74 9.28 6.02 6.51
C PRO A 74 9.89 4.97 5.56
N GLU A 75 9.62 5.15 4.27
CA GLU A 75 10.17 4.32 3.18
C GLU A 75 9.77 2.84 3.21
N GLU A 76 8.66 2.51 3.86
CA GLU A 76 8.07 1.17 3.80
C GLU A 76 7.16 0.96 2.58
N GLY A 77 7.01 2.01 1.75
CA GLY A 77 6.24 1.97 0.51
C GLY A 77 4.74 2.20 0.70
N LYS A 78 4.33 2.78 1.83
CA LYS A 78 2.95 3.12 2.14
C LYS A 78 2.24 3.82 0.96
N THR A 79 2.74 4.98 0.54
CA THR A 79 2.14 5.75 -0.56
C THR A 79 2.07 4.96 -1.86
N THR A 80 3.10 4.15 -2.19
CA THR A 80 3.07 3.25 -3.36
C THR A 80 1.91 2.26 -3.27
N VAL A 81 1.75 1.63 -2.11
CA VAL A 81 0.65 0.67 -1.86
C VAL A 81 -0.70 1.38 -1.93
N THR A 82 -0.83 2.54 -1.29
CA THR A 82 -2.07 3.31 -1.23
C THR A 82 -2.53 3.78 -2.61
N VAL A 83 -1.61 4.32 -3.41
CA VAL A 83 -1.87 4.76 -4.78
C VAL A 83 -2.32 3.59 -5.65
N ASN A 84 -1.61 2.48 -5.63
CA ASN A 84 -1.94 1.30 -6.43
C ASN A 84 -3.24 0.61 -5.98
N LEU A 85 -3.57 0.66 -4.69
CA LEU A 85 -4.86 0.22 -4.19
C LEU A 85 -6.00 1.08 -4.73
N ALA A 86 -5.84 2.41 -4.73
CA ALA A 86 -6.81 3.33 -5.32
C ALA A 86 -7.00 3.08 -6.83
N LEU A 87 -5.90 2.89 -7.56
CA LEU A 87 -5.94 2.50 -8.97
C LEU A 87 -6.71 1.20 -9.20
N MET A 88 -6.49 0.19 -8.36
CA MET A 88 -7.16 -1.11 -8.48
C MET A 88 -8.68 -0.99 -8.26
N PHE A 89 -9.15 -0.12 -7.37
CA PHE A 89 -10.57 0.20 -7.23
C PHE A 89 -11.10 0.91 -8.48
N ALA A 90 -10.40 1.94 -8.96
CA ALA A 90 -10.82 2.73 -10.12
C ALA A 90 -10.92 1.91 -11.41
N ILE A 91 -9.92 1.06 -11.69
CA ILE A 91 -9.93 0.11 -12.83
C ILE A 91 -11.15 -0.83 -12.77
N SER A 92 -11.63 -1.15 -11.57
CA SER A 92 -12.84 -1.96 -11.36
C SER A 92 -14.14 -1.15 -11.44
N LYS A 93 -14.10 0.07 -11.98
CA LYS A 93 -15.26 1.00 -12.14
C LYS A 93 -15.89 1.39 -10.82
N VAL A 94 -15.10 1.47 -9.76
CA VAL A 94 -15.51 1.94 -8.44
C VAL A 94 -15.03 3.39 -8.28
N LYS A 95 -15.92 4.29 -7.90
CA LYS A 95 -15.60 5.71 -7.70
C LYS A 95 -14.80 5.89 -6.42
N VAL A 96 -13.51 6.20 -6.56
CA VAL A 96 -12.57 6.28 -5.44
C VAL A 96 -11.90 7.64 -5.37
N VAL A 97 -11.71 8.15 -4.16
CA VAL A 97 -10.86 9.32 -3.88
C VAL A 97 -9.67 8.91 -3.03
N LEU A 98 -8.48 9.31 -3.49
CA LEU A 98 -7.22 9.17 -2.78
C LEU A 98 -6.84 10.52 -2.17
N LEU A 99 -6.69 10.56 -0.84
CA LEU A 99 -6.28 11.75 -0.10
C LEU A 99 -4.84 11.61 0.38
N ASP A 100 -4.01 12.60 0.07
CA ASP A 100 -2.71 12.77 0.70
C ASP A 100 -2.88 13.47 2.05
N ALA A 101 -3.12 12.69 3.09
CA ALA A 101 -3.26 13.15 4.46
C ALA A 101 -1.91 13.23 5.22
N ASP A 102 -0.79 12.97 4.55
CA ASP A 102 0.54 13.33 5.03
C ASP A 102 0.83 14.82 4.73
N ILE A 103 0.14 15.70 5.45
CA ILE A 103 0.24 17.17 5.27
C ILE A 103 1.68 17.68 5.55
N ARG A 104 2.52 16.86 6.18
CA ARG A 104 3.94 17.21 6.46
C ARG A 104 4.84 16.99 5.26
N LYS A 105 4.69 15.82 4.61
CA LYS A 105 5.61 15.33 3.57
C LYS A 105 4.87 14.50 2.52
N GLY A 106 3.70 14.96 2.08
CA GLY A 106 2.88 14.27 1.10
C GLY A 106 3.68 13.91 -0.16
N ARG A 107 3.39 12.74 -0.69
CA ARG A 107 4.12 12.17 -1.83
C ARG A 107 3.21 11.70 -2.96
N VAL A 108 1.90 11.81 -2.81
CA VAL A 108 0.94 11.38 -3.84
C VAL A 108 1.16 12.14 -5.15
N SER A 109 1.51 13.43 -5.08
CA SER A 109 1.84 14.26 -6.25
C SER A 109 2.98 13.70 -7.12
N LYS A 110 3.91 12.92 -6.56
CA LYS A 110 5.01 12.30 -7.32
C LYS A 110 4.54 11.23 -8.30
N TYR A 111 3.38 10.65 -8.07
CA TYR A 111 2.82 9.58 -8.90
C TYR A 111 1.99 10.12 -10.06
N PHE A 112 1.38 11.29 -9.87
CA PHE A 112 0.47 11.88 -10.86
C PHE A 112 1.04 13.10 -11.56
N GLY A 113 2.31 13.43 -11.28
CA GLY A 113 3.06 14.44 -12.03
C GLY A 113 2.68 15.88 -11.75
N ASP A 114 1.93 16.12 -10.66
CA ASP A 114 1.41 17.47 -10.40
C ASP A 114 1.57 17.88 -8.92
N PRO A 115 2.44 18.86 -8.62
CA PRO A 115 2.58 19.42 -7.27
C PRO A 115 1.46 20.45 -7.03
N HIS A 116 0.20 20.03 -7.08
CA HIS A 116 -0.91 20.96 -6.99
C HIS A 116 -1.06 21.59 -5.63
N LYS A 117 -1.19 22.87 -5.65
CA LYS A 117 -1.76 23.73 -4.64
C LYS A 117 -2.94 24.44 -5.28
N PRO A 118 -4.07 24.55 -4.61
CA PRO A 118 -4.35 24.16 -3.22
C PRO A 118 -4.64 22.65 -3.04
N GLY A 119 -4.68 22.21 -1.79
CA GLY A 119 -5.00 20.85 -1.41
C GLY A 119 -5.72 20.74 -0.07
N LEU A 120 -5.63 19.58 0.57
CA LEU A 120 -6.36 19.26 1.80
C LEU A 120 -6.14 20.28 2.91
N SER A 121 -4.90 20.66 3.20
CA SER A 121 -4.58 21.64 4.26
C SER A 121 -5.16 23.02 3.98
N ASP A 122 -5.16 23.44 2.72
CA ASP A 122 -5.70 24.74 2.32
C ASP A 122 -7.24 24.77 2.47
N TYR A 123 -7.91 23.67 2.13
CA TYR A 123 -9.34 23.50 2.33
C TYR A 123 -9.72 23.51 3.82
N LEU A 124 -9.04 22.69 4.63
CA LEU A 124 -9.29 22.60 6.05
C LEU A 124 -9.01 23.91 6.80
N SER A 125 -8.15 24.75 6.25
CA SER A 125 -7.88 26.10 6.77
C SER A 125 -8.84 27.17 6.25
N GLY A 126 -9.85 26.79 5.42
CA GLY A 126 -10.82 27.73 4.84
C GLY A 126 -10.25 28.64 3.74
N GLN A 127 -9.07 28.32 3.18
CA GLN A 127 -8.38 29.14 2.18
C GLN A 127 -8.85 28.86 0.75
N THR A 128 -9.51 27.74 0.51
CA THR A 128 -9.96 27.29 -0.80
C THR A 128 -11.26 26.50 -0.75
N LYS A 129 -11.89 26.30 -1.90
CA LYS A 129 -13.14 25.54 -2.00
C LYS A 129 -12.85 24.08 -2.32
N PHE A 130 -13.85 23.21 -2.09
CA PHE A 130 -13.76 21.78 -2.36
C PHE A 130 -13.46 21.48 -3.84
N GLU A 131 -14.10 22.20 -4.75
CA GLU A 131 -13.97 22.01 -6.18
C GLU A 131 -12.53 22.28 -6.68
N ASP A 132 -11.79 23.16 -5.98
CA ASP A 132 -10.43 23.55 -6.35
C ASP A 132 -9.39 22.50 -5.93
N ILE A 133 -9.74 21.61 -4.98
CA ILE A 133 -8.83 20.59 -4.45
C ILE A 133 -9.11 19.19 -4.98
N LEU A 134 -10.28 18.97 -5.62
CA LEU A 134 -10.69 17.67 -6.13
C LEU A 134 -10.23 17.52 -7.59
N HIS A 135 -9.25 16.67 -7.83
CA HIS A 135 -8.67 16.45 -9.16
C HIS A 135 -9.04 15.06 -9.68
N GLN A 136 -9.73 14.99 -10.83
CA GLN A 136 -9.97 13.73 -11.52
C GLN A 136 -8.71 13.28 -12.26
N SER A 137 -8.35 12.01 -12.15
CA SER A 137 -7.22 11.45 -12.90
C SER A 137 -7.47 11.53 -14.41
N LYS A 138 -6.45 11.91 -15.17
CA LYS A 138 -6.52 11.96 -16.64
C LYS A 138 -6.59 10.57 -17.28
N GLU A 139 -6.08 9.56 -16.61
CA GLU A 139 -5.94 8.20 -17.13
C GLU A 139 -7.05 7.27 -16.64
N HIS A 140 -7.66 7.59 -15.49
CA HIS A 140 -8.66 6.74 -14.81
C HIS A 140 -9.86 7.58 -14.37
N GLU A 141 -10.94 7.54 -15.11
CA GLU A 141 -12.16 8.34 -14.89
C GLU A 141 -12.80 8.18 -13.50
N ASN A 142 -12.62 7.02 -12.85
CA ASN A 142 -13.15 6.72 -11.52
C ASN A 142 -12.18 7.05 -10.38
N LEU A 143 -10.97 7.56 -10.68
CA LEU A 143 -9.99 7.97 -9.67
C LEU A 143 -9.99 9.48 -9.51
N TYR A 144 -10.19 9.91 -8.26
CA TYR A 144 -10.05 11.29 -7.85
C TYR A 144 -8.91 11.41 -6.83
N ILE A 145 -8.23 12.54 -6.82
CA ILE A 145 -7.04 12.79 -6.01
C ILE A 145 -7.21 14.12 -5.30
N ILE A 146 -6.92 14.13 -4.01
CA ILE A 146 -6.78 15.35 -3.20
C ILE A 146 -5.37 15.35 -2.64
N TYR A 147 -4.58 16.31 -3.08
CA TYR A 147 -3.18 16.47 -2.65
C TYR A 147 -3.10 17.07 -1.25
N GLN A 148 -1.93 17.00 -0.61
CA GLN A 148 -1.72 17.50 0.74
C GLN A 148 -1.99 19.01 0.91
N GLY A 149 -1.72 19.81 -0.14
CA GLY A 149 -1.79 21.27 -0.10
C GLY A 149 -0.55 21.93 0.50
N THR A 150 -0.71 23.13 1.04
CA THR A 150 0.36 23.89 1.69
C THR A 150 0.77 23.23 3.00
N ALA A 151 2.08 23.11 3.23
CA ALA A 151 2.59 22.53 4.49
C ALA A 151 2.08 23.34 5.70
N SER A 152 1.46 22.66 6.66
CA SER A 152 0.95 23.27 7.88
C SER A 152 1.92 23.11 9.04
N PRO A 153 2.05 24.11 9.91
CA PRO A 153 2.80 23.96 11.17
C PRO A 153 2.06 23.10 12.21
N ARG A 154 0.75 22.92 12.07
CA ARG A 154 -0.14 22.17 12.98
C ARG A 154 -0.96 21.12 12.22
N PRO A 155 -0.34 20.07 11.66
CA PRO A 155 -1.03 19.07 10.86
C PRO A 155 -2.06 18.27 11.66
N TYR A 156 -1.71 17.86 12.88
CA TYR A 156 -2.56 17.07 13.74
C TYR A 156 -3.90 17.79 14.02
N GLU A 157 -3.81 19.07 14.41
CA GLU A 157 -4.98 19.89 14.75
C GLU A 157 -5.90 20.12 13.54
N LEU A 158 -5.32 20.25 12.34
CA LEU A 158 -6.12 20.32 11.11
C LEU A 158 -6.86 19.01 10.83
N LEU A 159 -6.18 17.88 10.98
CA LEU A 159 -6.76 16.56 10.74
C LEU A 159 -7.77 16.14 11.83
N GLU A 160 -7.70 16.70 13.05
CA GLU A 160 -8.64 16.48 14.14
C GLU A 160 -9.83 17.47 14.11
N SER A 161 -9.80 18.48 13.25
CA SER A 161 -10.76 19.57 13.21
C SER A 161 -12.18 19.13 12.82
N GLU A 162 -13.18 19.93 13.22
CA GLU A 162 -14.56 19.77 12.76
C GLU A 162 -14.68 19.86 11.24
N ALA A 163 -13.89 20.75 10.60
CA ALA A 163 -13.83 20.86 9.15
C ALA A 163 -13.41 19.52 8.48
N MET A 164 -12.47 18.79 9.10
CA MET A 164 -12.06 17.46 8.60
C MET A 164 -13.17 16.42 8.78
N ARG A 165 -13.94 16.48 9.87
CA ARG A 165 -15.09 15.61 10.11
C ARG A 165 -16.17 15.81 9.05
N GLU A 166 -16.59 17.05 8.83
CA GLU A 166 -17.58 17.42 7.81
C GLU A 166 -17.13 17.05 6.41
N PHE A 167 -15.86 17.28 6.12
CA PHE A 167 -15.23 16.93 4.86
C PHE A 167 -15.26 15.40 4.62
N SER A 168 -14.92 14.62 5.63
CA SER A 168 -14.95 13.15 5.54
C SER A 168 -16.36 12.61 5.33
N GLU A 169 -17.37 13.20 5.98
CA GLU A 169 -18.79 12.86 5.79
C GLU A 169 -19.27 13.21 4.37
N LYS A 170 -18.84 14.36 3.84
CA LYS A 170 -19.12 14.75 2.46
C LYS A 170 -18.55 13.73 1.47
N LEU A 171 -17.28 13.34 1.65
CA LEU A 171 -16.63 12.36 0.79
C LEU A 171 -17.35 10.99 0.82
N LYS A 172 -17.81 10.54 1.99
CA LYS A 172 -18.56 9.28 2.12
C LYS A 172 -19.87 9.27 1.34
N LYS A 173 -20.47 10.43 1.10
CA LYS A 173 -21.69 10.58 0.28
C LYS A 173 -21.41 10.58 -1.22
N GLU A 174 -20.22 11.02 -1.62
CA GLU A 174 -19.86 11.23 -3.04
C GLU A 174 -19.06 10.09 -3.66
N PHE A 175 -18.35 9.30 -2.85
CA PHE A 175 -17.42 8.27 -3.29
C PHE A 175 -17.74 6.89 -2.71
N ASP A 176 -17.48 5.84 -3.47
CA ASP A 176 -17.60 4.46 -2.99
C ASP A 176 -16.48 4.08 -2.02
N TYR A 177 -15.26 4.59 -2.28
CA TYR A 177 -14.09 4.40 -1.41
C TYR A 177 -13.33 5.71 -1.24
N ILE A 178 -12.91 5.94 0.00
CA ILE A 178 -12.06 7.07 0.41
C ILE A 178 -10.79 6.48 1.02
N ILE A 179 -9.63 6.77 0.45
CA ILE A 179 -8.36 6.19 0.90
C ILE A 179 -7.44 7.30 1.40
N TYR A 180 -7.13 7.29 2.68
CA TYR A 180 -6.25 8.25 3.34
C TYR A 180 -4.82 7.71 3.35
N ASP A 181 -3.90 8.37 2.64
CA ASP A 181 -2.46 8.15 2.75
C ASP A 181 -1.91 8.99 3.88
N THR A 182 -1.59 8.40 5.04
CA THR A 182 -1.18 9.11 6.26
C THR A 182 0.30 8.91 6.57
N PRO A 183 0.97 9.78 7.37
CA PRO A 183 2.36 9.56 7.74
C PRO A 183 2.57 8.30 8.59
N PRO A 184 3.84 7.83 8.75
CA PRO A 184 4.16 6.67 9.56
C PRO A 184 3.77 6.86 11.03
N ILE A 185 3.05 5.87 11.60
CA ILE A 185 2.42 5.96 12.92
C ILE A 185 3.42 6.01 14.09
N GLN A 186 4.61 5.43 13.93
CA GLN A 186 5.65 5.49 14.98
C GLN A 186 6.44 6.79 14.97
N LEU A 187 6.22 7.64 13.97
CA LEU A 187 6.97 8.89 13.85
C LEU A 187 6.16 10.10 14.32
N VAL A 188 4.88 10.13 13.98
CA VAL A 188 3.95 11.24 14.30
C VAL A 188 2.54 10.72 14.56
N SER A 189 1.75 11.49 15.30
CA SER A 189 0.37 11.11 15.69
C SER A 189 -0.68 11.43 14.63
N ASP A 190 -0.32 12.07 13.53
CA ASP A 190 -1.27 12.56 12.51
C ASP A 190 -2.20 11.46 11.97
N ALA A 191 -1.67 10.23 11.81
CA ALA A 191 -2.49 9.08 11.40
C ALA A 191 -3.62 8.78 12.40
N LEU A 192 -3.40 9.06 13.70
CA LEU A 192 -4.41 8.82 14.75
C LEU A 192 -5.56 9.82 14.67
N ALA A 193 -5.30 11.06 14.24
CA ALA A 193 -6.33 12.06 14.04
C ALA A 193 -7.33 11.65 12.94
N VAL A 194 -6.91 10.81 11.99
CA VAL A 194 -7.76 10.33 10.89
C VAL A 194 -8.57 9.08 11.27
N VAL A 195 -8.16 8.31 12.28
CA VAL A 195 -8.84 7.06 12.70
C VAL A 195 -10.34 7.22 12.90
N PRO A 196 -10.87 8.28 13.59
CA PRO A 196 -12.31 8.44 13.83
C PRO A 196 -13.16 8.52 12.55
N TYR A 197 -12.57 8.88 11.43
CA TYR A 197 -13.29 9.06 10.15
C TYR A 197 -13.24 7.80 9.27
N THR A 198 -12.53 6.75 9.70
CA THR A 198 -12.23 5.58 8.87
C THR A 198 -12.95 4.32 9.34
N ASP A 199 -13.39 3.50 8.38
CA ASP A 199 -14.07 2.24 8.62
C ASP A 199 -13.09 1.08 8.77
N GLY A 200 -11.86 1.25 8.28
CA GLY A 200 -10.79 0.26 8.40
C GLY A 200 -9.39 0.85 8.27
N ALA A 201 -8.41 0.21 8.91
CA ALA A 201 -7.00 0.59 8.87
C ALA A 201 -6.14 -0.52 8.27
N LEU A 202 -5.21 -0.14 7.41
CA LEU A 202 -4.21 -0.99 6.77
C LEU A 202 -2.82 -0.53 7.24
N LEU A 203 -2.04 -1.46 7.78
CA LEU A 203 -0.66 -1.21 8.21
C LEU A 203 0.32 -1.77 7.17
N VAL A 204 1.07 -0.89 6.52
CA VAL A 204 2.10 -1.28 5.56
C VAL A 204 3.41 -1.52 6.30
N ALA A 205 4.02 -2.67 6.07
CA ALA A 205 5.33 -3.06 6.56
C ALA A 205 6.23 -3.46 5.38
N ARG A 206 7.51 -3.19 5.45
CA ARG A 206 8.45 -3.58 4.40
C ARG A 206 9.19 -4.85 4.76
N HIS A 207 9.13 -5.84 3.87
CA HIS A 207 9.85 -7.10 4.03
C HIS A 207 11.34 -6.87 4.29
N MET A 208 11.92 -7.59 5.24
CA MET A 208 13.33 -7.51 5.65
C MET A 208 13.76 -6.14 6.24
N LYS A 209 12.87 -5.15 6.36
CA LYS A 209 13.15 -3.83 6.93
C LYS A 209 12.42 -3.58 8.24
N THR A 210 11.12 -3.86 8.29
CA THR A 210 10.30 -3.69 9.51
C THR A 210 10.55 -4.82 10.49
N TYR A 211 10.90 -4.48 11.74
CA TYR A 211 11.06 -5.47 12.81
C TYR A 211 9.71 -5.86 13.39
N GLN A 212 9.61 -7.10 13.86
CA GLN A 212 8.38 -7.62 14.44
C GLN A 212 7.95 -6.84 15.70
N SER A 213 8.91 -6.40 16.53
CA SER A 213 8.66 -5.54 17.69
C SER A 213 7.99 -4.24 17.34
N ASP A 214 8.49 -3.57 16.29
CA ASP A 214 8.02 -2.26 15.86
C ASP A 214 6.64 -2.36 15.19
N LEU A 215 6.45 -3.44 14.42
CA LEU A 215 5.16 -3.77 13.83
C LEU A 215 4.11 -4.01 14.92
N LYS A 216 4.47 -4.76 15.98
CA LYS A 216 3.60 -4.97 17.13
C LYS A 216 3.26 -3.66 17.82
N ALA A 217 4.25 -2.80 18.09
CA ALA A 217 4.01 -1.49 18.70
C ALA A 217 3.05 -0.64 17.87
N SER A 218 3.19 -0.66 16.52
CA SER A 218 2.27 0.06 15.62
C SER A 218 0.84 -0.49 15.67
N LEU A 219 0.69 -1.81 15.74
CA LEU A 219 -0.62 -2.46 15.90
C LEU A 219 -1.25 -2.11 17.26
N ASP A 220 -0.47 -2.10 18.33
CA ASP A 220 -0.94 -1.76 19.67
C ASP A 220 -1.38 -0.28 19.71
N THR A 221 -0.66 0.62 19.04
CA THR A 221 -1.05 2.04 18.89
C THR A 221 -2.37 2.19 18.13
N LEU A 222 -2.55 1.49 16.99
CA LEU A 222 -3.81 1.50 16.24
C LEU A 222 -4.99 0.97 17.07
N LYS A 223 -4.78 -0.12 17.81
CA LYS A 223 -5.80 -0.71 18.70
C LYS A 223 -6.16 0.24 19.83
N PHE A 224 -5.18 0.90 20.44
CA PHE A 224 -5.42 1.91 21.48
C PHE A 224 -6.29 3.04 20.97
N ALA A 225 -6.05 3.49 19.73
CA ALA A 225 -6.89 4.47 19.03
C ALA A 225 -8.25 3.92 18.57
N LYS A 226 -8.57 2.64 18.88
CA LYS A 226 -9.80 1.95 18.48
C LYS A 226 -9.97 1.83 16.95
N ALA A 227 -8.86 1.84 16.21
CA ALA A 227 -8.91 1.60 14.78
C ALA A 227 -9.34 0.16 14.47
N ASN A 228 -10.24 -0.01 13.50
CA ASN A 228 -10.58 -1.32 12.95
C ASN A 228 -9.46 -1.80 12.02
N VAL A 229 -8.46 -2.50 12.57
CA VAL A 229 -7.30 -2.97 11.81
C VAL A 229 -7.68 -4.16 10.95
N LEU A 230 -7.78 -3.96 9.63
CA LEU A 230 -8.13 -4.99 8.65
C LEU A 230 -6.99 -5.98 8.42
N GLY A 231 -5.75 -5.51 8.50
CA GLY A 231 -4.59 -6.36 8.29
C GLY A 231 -3.28 -5.60 8.07
N ILE A 232 -2.25 -6.39 7.79
CA ILE A 232 -0.91 -5.92 7.49
C ILE A 232 -0.60 -6.22 6.03
N ILE A 233 -0.10 -5.23 5.31
CA ILE A 233 0.37 -5.37 3.93
C ILE A 233 1.90 -5.45 3.98
N VAL A 234 2.46 -6.61 3.61
CA VAL A 234 3.90 -6.78 3.50
C VAL A 234 4.34 -6.36 2.11
N ASN A 235 4.87 -5.14 2.01
CA ASN A 235 5.39 -4.58 0.78
C ASN A 235 6.82 -5.07 0.49
N ASP A 236 7.22 -5.01 -0.78
CA ASP A 236 8.56 -5.35 -1.23
C ASP A 236 8.95 -6.79 -0.83
N PHE A 237 7.97 -7.70 -0.92
CA PHE A 237 8.14 -9.09 -0.53
C PHE A 237 8.98 -9.81 -1.57
N TYR A 238 10.20 -10.19 -1.19
CA TYR A 238 11.13 -10.93 -2.01
C TYR A 238 11.37 -12.33 -1.48
N VAL A 239 11.21 -13.30 -2.34
CA VAL A 239 11.57 -14.69 -2.07
C VAL A 239 12.69 -15.10 -3.02
N ASN A 240 13.81 -15.56 -2.46
CA ASN A 240 14.89 -16.08 -3.29
C ASN A 240 14.56 -17.53 -3.73
N PRO A 241 14.23 -17.77 -5.01
CA PRO A 241 13.83 -19.10 -5.50
C PRO A 241 14.92 -20.16 -5.32
N LYS A 242 16.20 -19.74 -5.33
CA LYS A 242 17.36 -20.63 -5.15
C LYS A 242 17.48 -21.20 -3.72
N LYS A 243 16.83 -20.54 -2.75
CA LYS A 243 16.86 -20.96 -1.33
C LYS A 243 15.61 -21.73 -0.90
N MET A 244 14.62 -21.88 -1.78
CA MET A 244 13.42 -22.66 -1.49
C MET A 244 13.66 -24.15 -1.72
N LYS A 245 13.33 -24.97 -0.72
CA LYS A 245 13.39 -26.43 -0.79
C LYS A 245 11.98 -27.02 -0.79
N GLY A 246 11.78 -28.10 -1.57
CA GLY A 246 10.57 -28.92 -1.55
C GLY A 246 9.27 -28.20 -1.93
N ASN A 247 8.18 -28.52 -1.23
CA ASN A 247 6.83 -28.04 -1.53
C ASN A 247 6.66 -26.51 -1.53
N LYS A 248 7.50 -25.77 -0.76
CA LYS A 248 7.46 -24.30 -0.76
C LYS A 248 7.86 -23.69 -2.09
N LYS A 249 8.82 -24.29 -2.80
CA LYS A 249 9.23 -23.88 -4.15
C LYS A 249 8.10 -24.11 -5.15
N LYS A 250 7.42 -25.28 -5.06
CA LYS A 250 6.29 -25.65 -5.90
C LYS A 250 5.09 -24.72 -5.68
N TYR A 251 4.76 -24.40 -4.42
CA TYR A 251 3.71 -23.46 -4.05
C TYR A 251 3.96 -22.04 -4.58
N TYR A 252 5.20 -21.55 -4.47
CA TYR A 252 5.61 -20.25 -4.99
C TYR A 252 5.40 -20.17 -6.50
N TYR A 253 5.92 -21.13 -7.27
CA TYR A 253 5.78 -21.14 -8.73
C TYR A 253 4.33 -21.34 -9.17
N SER A 254 3.54 -22.14 -8.51
CA SER A 254 2.11 -22.35 -8.87
C SER A 254 1.27 -21.09 -8.65
N HIS A 255 1.58 -20.28 -7.65
CA HIS A 255 0.88 -19.00 -7.41
C HIS A 255 1.30 -17.90 -8.39
N TYR A 256 2.54 -17.91 -8.87
CA TYR A 256 3.04 -16.88 -9.76
C TYR A 256 2.88 -17.22 -11.26
N SER A 257 2.67 -18.47 -11.61
CA SER A 257 2.47 -18.92 -13.01
C SER A 257 1.00 -19.13 -13.42
N TYR A 258 0.05 -18.90 -12.52
CA TYR A 258 -1.37 -19.01 -12.84
C TYR A 258 -1.81 -17.79 -13.67
N GLY A 259 -1.81 -17.94 -15.02
CA GLY A 259 -2.33 -16.90 -15.92
C GLY A 259 -1.37 -16.34 -16.99
N GLU A 260 -0.11 -16.76 -17.00
CA GLU A 260 0.77 -16.57 -18.17
C GLU A 260 0.88 -17.91 -18.90
N SER A 261 0.63 -17.89 -20.23
CA SER A 261 1.05 -18.98 -21.09
C SER A 261 2.55 -19.19 -20.86
N ASP A 262 2.91 -20.33 -20.29
CA ASP A 262 4.24 -20.81 -19.90
C ASP A 262 5.38 -19.80 -20.12
N PRO A 263 5.90 -19.13 -19.06
CA PRO A 263 7.14 -18.40 -19.21
C PRO A 263 8.24 -19.44 -19.51
N GLU A 264 8.92 -19.30 -20.64
CA GLU A 264 10.14 -20.02 -20.90
C GLU A 264 11.16 -19.62 -19.83
N VAL A 265 11.39 -20.49 -18.88
CA VAL A 265 12.46 -20.28 -17.88
C VAL A 265 13.76 -20.66 -18.56
N VAL A 266 14.49 -19.67 -19.03
CA VAL A 266 15.84 -19.84 -19.53
C VAL A 266 16.76 -20.06 -18.32
N ASP A 267 17.40 -21.21 -18.24
CA ASP A 267 18.39 -21.49 -17.21
C ASP A 267 19.66 -20.63 -17.44
N PRO A 268 20.58 -20.54 -16.48
CA PRO A 268 21.82 -19.78 -16.63
C PRO A 268 22.74 -20.27 -17.76
N THR A 269 22.40 -21.38 -18.42
CA THR A 269 23.13 -21.95 -19.57
C THR A 269 22.40 -21.70 -20.89
N GLY A 270 21.28 -20.96 -20.91
CA GLY A 270 20.56 -20.59 -22.13
C GLY A 270 19.59 -21.65 -22.67
N LYS A 271 19.26 -22.69 -21.90
CA LYS A 271 18.31 -23.73 -22.32
C LYS A 271 16.92 -23.46 -21.75
N SER A 272 15.92 -23.40 -22.65
CA SER A 272 14.50 -23.30 -22.27
C SER A 272 13.97 -24.64 -21.76
N GLN A 273 13.35 -24.65 -20.58
CA GLN A 273 12.62 -25.80 -20.06
C GLN A 273 11.16 -25.44 -19.80
N LYS A 274 10.24 -26.10 -20.53
CA LYS A 274 8.81 -26.04 -20.24
C LYS A 274 8.50 -26.82 -18.95
N ILE A 275 7.94 -26.15 -17.96
CA ILE A 275 7.50 -26.78 -16.71
C ILE A 275 6.05 -27.21 -16.91
N ALA A 276 5.79 -28.51 -17.01
CA ALA A 276 4.44 -29.04 -17.10
C ALA A 276 3.61 -28.70 -15.82
N PRO A 277 2.33 -28.31 -15.96
CA PRO A 277 1.48 -28.00 -14.82
C PRO A 277 1.29 -29.22 -13.90
N PRO A 278 1.18 -29.05 -12.58
CA PRO A 278 0.96 -30.14 -11.65
C PRO A 278 -0.40 -30.78 -11.88
N ARG A 279 -0.45 -32.11 -12.05
CA ARG A 279 -1.69 -32.89 -12.08
C ARG A 279 -2.42 -32.73 -10.73
N THR A 280 -3.65 -32.24 -10.78
CA THR A 280 -4.56 -32.20 -9.62
C THR A 280 -4.89 -33.64 -9.25
N ILE A 281 -4.41 -34.13 -8.13
CA ILE A 281 -4.88 -35.36 -7.51
C ILE A 281 -6.08 -34.97 -6.65
N LEU A 282 -7.26 -35.16 -7.16
CA LEU A 282 -8.46 -35.21 -6.33
C LEU A 282 -8.42 -36.56 -5.60
N SER A 283 -8.20 -36.55 -4.29
CA SER A 283 -8.44 -37.67 -3.42
C SER A 283 -9.92 -37.67 -3.02
N ASN A 284 -10.59 -38.77 -3.31
CA ASN A 284 -11.92 -39.13 -2.80
C ASN A 284 -11.94 -39.11 -1.25
#